data_87f8108d4d14acfccc63514bb9f44394
#
_entry.id   87f8108d4d14acfccc63514bb9f44394
#
_cell.length_a   1.000
_cell.length_b   1.000
_cell.length_c   1.000
_cell.angle_alpha   90.00
_cell.angle_beta   90.00
_cell.angle_gamma   90.00
#
_symmetry.space_group_name_H-M   'P 1'
#
loop_
_entity.id
_entity.type
_entity.pdbx_description
1 polymer ?
#
loop_
_entity_poly.entity_id
_entity_poly.type
_entity_poly.pdbx_seq_one_letter_code
_entity_poly.pdbx_strand_id
1 'polypeptide(L)'
;MAVLFFRSAAAQSLTSILLLLAGCRLAAPVAPAAVAGQFQLGDGDRILVLAPHPDDEVLGAGGVLREAVEQGIPVRVVFLTHGDSNEWSFLFYRKRPVVLPRAALTMGTIRQREAVVAAEALGVPAADLTFLGYPDYGTLGIWRFHWGSRPPDRGRLTRARAVPYSTAFRPGAPFKGEEILADLETLILEFRPTRIFVSHPADHHPDHAALYLFTRVALWDLQGEVAATLHPFLVHYPRWPGRKGFRPAEELSPPARLLAGFNWQTRGVNEEEIAAKRQALTAHRTQWRYSASRLLPFVRPNELYGDLAIPQLRPGGAVRLLEDPVGEQAASAANDEEGEASELVDLHGLSVKLARDQVEIGMDLREPLPEGSAVSLSAFGYRPDVPFAAMPKLEVRIEPHAYAVRDQLRLRPRSTAWAATRGRKLMARIPLASLANPDRLFLQVRTSSPRTPLGQTPWWIVELRAAPATQQAAMDGSSTSESTAAAADVKAPW
;
A
#
# COMPACT_ATOMS: atom_id res chain seq x y z
N MET A 1 46.31 -34.68 -51.28
CA MET A 1 47.05 -34.71 -50.00
C MET A 1 46.93 -33.37 -49.32
N ALA A 2 46.39 -33.36 -48.11
CA ALA A 2 46.26 -32.41 -47.05
C ALA A 2 44.81 -32.02 -46.75
N VAL A 3 44.15 -32.95 -46.02
CA VAL A 3 43.02 -32.73 -45.14
C VAL A 3 43.59 -32.72 -43.71
N LEU A 4 43.02 -31.99 -42.81
CA LEU A 4 43.25 -31.80 -41.38
C LEU A 4 43.86 -30.45 -40.95
N PHE A 5 42.99 -29.63 -40.39
CA PHE A 5 43.10 -28.90 -39.10
C PHE A 5 42.08 -27.78 -39.05
N PHE A 6 40.84 -28.08 -38.67
CA PHE A 6 39.94 -27.11 -38.07
C PHE A 6 38.88 -27.85 -37.22
N ARG A 7 39.31 -28.29 -36.04
CA ARG A 7 38.41 -28.70 -34.95
C ARG A 7 39.13 -28.41 -33.64
N SER A 8 38.86 -27.27 -32.99
CA SER A 8 39.05 -27.09 -31.55
C SER A 8 38.92 -25.62 -31.12
N ALA A 9 37.80 -24.95 -31.41
CA ALA A 9 37.51 -23.66 -30.78
C ALA A 9 36.04 -23.45 -30.41
N ALA A 10 35.15 -24.37 -30.79
CA ALA A 10 33.70 -24.18 -30.54
C ALA A 10 33.17 -24.91 -29.30
N ALA A 11 33.97 -25.74 -28.63
CA ALA A 11 33.51 -26.54 -27.48
C ALA A 11 33.75 -25.91 -26.10
N GLN A 12 34.57 -24.88 -26.01
CA GLN A 12 34.85 -24.21 -24.69
C GLN A 12 33.98 -23.00 -24.37
N SER A 13 33.27 -22.46 -25.36
CA SER A 13 32.36 -21.30 -25.14
C SER A 13 30.96 -21.69 -24.65
N LEU A 14 30.52 -22.92 -24.86
CA LEU A 14 29.20 -23.38 -24.44
C LEU A 14 29.15 -23.82 -22.97
N THR A 15 30.25 -24.25 -22.39
CA THR A 15 30.31 -24.69 -20.98
C THR A 15 30.33 -23.51 -20.00
N SER A 16 30.86 -22.36 -20.39
CA SER A 16 30.90 -21.14 -19.55
C SER A 16 29.57 -20.41 -19.52
N ILE A 17 28.69 -20.59 -20.50
CA ILE A 17 27.33 -19.96 -20.52
C ILE A 17 26.34 -20.81 -19.71
N LEU A 18 26.52 -22.11 -19.58
CA LEU A 18 25.66 -22.96 -18.74
C LEU A 18 25.94 -22.83 -17.24
N LEU A 19 27.15 -22.45 -16.82
CA LEU A 19 27.49 -22.25 -15.40
C LEU A 19 27.05 -20.92 -14.82
N LEU A 20 26.72 -19.94 -15.66
CA LEU A 20 26.16 -18.64 -15.21
C LEU A 20 24.64 -18.66 -15.00
N LEU A 21 23.92 -19.70 -15.44
CA LEU A 21 22.46 -19.84 -15.24
C LEU A 21 22.08 -20.71 -14.03
N ALA A 22 23.04 -21.35 -13.37
CA ALA A 22 22.78 -22.28 -12.27
C ALA A 22 22.76 -21.64 -10.87
N GLY A 23 22.93 -20.32 -10.75
CA GLY A 23 23.05 -19.61 -9.45
C GLY A 23 21.82 -18.85 -8.97
N CYS A 24 20.81 -18.62 -9.79
CA CYS A 24 19.56 -17.99 -9.34
C CYS A 24 18.56 -19.07 -8.90
N ARG A 25 18.65 -19.50 -7.64
CA ARG A 25 17.46 -20.07 -6.97
C ARG A 25 16.48 -18.91 -6.79
N LEU A 26 15.54 -18.74 -7.73
CA LEU A 26 14.32 -17.99 -7.49
C LEU A 26 13.67 -18.61 -6.26
N ALA A 27 13.43 -17.81 -5.24
CA ALA A 27 12.57 -18.24 -4.14
C ALA A 27 11.26 -18.73 -4.76
N ALA A 28 10.78 -19.87 -4.28
CA ALA A 28 9.51 -20.42 -4.74
C ALA A 28 8.42 -19.33 -4.65
N PRO A 29 7.47 -19.27 -5.60
CA PRO A 29 6.32 -18.38 -5.50
C PRO A 29 5.67 -18.62 -4.14
N VAL A 30 5.29 -17.54 -3.46
CA VAL A 30 4.50 -17.64 -2.22
C VAL A 30 3.26 -18.44 -2.59
N ALA A 31 3.08 -19.61 -1.98
CA ALA A 31 1.91 -20.45 -2.21
C ALA A 31 0.64 -19.61 -2.00
N PRO A 32 -0.44 -19.82 -2.79
CA PRO A 32 -1.68 -19.11 -2.59
C PRO A 32 -2.12 -19.32 -1.15
N ALA A 33 -2.22 -18.23 -0.39
CA ALA A 33 -2.69 -18.29 0.98
C ALA A 33 -4.16 -18.72 0.94
N ALA A 34 -4.46 -19.90 1.47
CA ALA A 34 -5.82 -20.27 1.80
C ALA A 34 -6.39 -19.24 2.78
N VAL A 35 -7.71 -19.02 2.78
CA VAL A 35 -8.35 -18.21 3.83
C VAL A 35 -7.99 -18.86 5.16
N ALA A 36 -7.08 -18.22 5.91
CA ALA A 36 -6.54 -18.77 7.15
C ALA A 36 -7.51 -18.47 8.28
N GLY A 37 -8.47 -19.36 8.49
CA GLY A 37 -9.25 -19.43 9.73
C GLY A 37 -10.24 -18.28 9.99
N GLN A 38 -11.22 -18.58 10.82
CA GLN A 38 -12.10 -17.59 11.45
C GLN A 38 -11.42 -17.05 12.70
N PHE A 39 -11.53 -15.75 12.95
CA PHE A 39 -11.20 -15.18 14.25
C PHE A 39 -12.47 -14.84 15.03
N GLN A 40 -12.35 -14.78 16.35
CA GLN A 40 -13.40 -14.35 17.28
C GLN A 40 -12.86 -13.22 18.14
N LEU A 41 -13.74 -12.35 18.60
CA LEU A 41 -13.41 -11.36 19.61
C LEU A 41 -13.33 -12.03 20.99
N GLY A 42 -12.51 -11.49 21.88
CA GLY A 42 -12.33 -11.97 23.24
C GLY A 42 -12.36 -10.83 24.26
N ASP A 43 -12.59 -11.18 25.54
CA ASP A 43 -12.77 -10.22 26.65
C ASP A 43 -11.60 -9.23 26.83
N GLY A 44 -10.40 -9.58 26.36
CA GLY A 44 -9.21 -8.71 26.42
C GLY A 44 -9.04 -7.80 25.21
N ASP A 45 -9.93 -7.90 24.22
CA ASP A 45 -9.81 -7.09 23.00
C ASP A 45 -10.19 -5.62 23.25
N ARG A 46 -9.59 -4.74 22.45
CA ARG A 46 -9.86 -3.31 22.33
C ARG A 46 -9.84 -2.98 20.86
N ILE A 47 -10.99 -2.59 20.31
CA ILE A 47 -11.22 -2.49 18.88
C ILE A 47 -11.06 -1.05 18.42
N LEU A 48 -10.11 -0.79 17.53
CA LEU A 48 -9.97 0.47 16.81
C LEU A 48 -10.33 0.27 15.35
N VAL A 49 -11.31 1.01 14.86
CA VAL A 49 -11.64 1.06 13.44
C VAL A 49 -11.12 2.37 12.85
N LEU A 50 -10.24 2.27 11.87
CA LEU A 50 -9.70 3.38 11.10
C LEU A 50 -10.40 3.41 9.74
N ALA A 51 -11.33 4.33 9.57
CA ALA A 51 -12.14 4.49 8.35
C ALA A 51 -11.62 5.67 7.53
N PRO A 52 -11.34 5.49 6.23
CA PRO A 52 -10.98 6.60 5.34
C PRO A 52 -12.09 7.65 5.25
N HIS A 53 -13.35 7.21 5.11
CA HIS A 53 -14.53 8.07 4.95
C HIS A 53 -15.69 7.59 5.83
N PRO A 54 -16.66 8.48 6.13
CA PRO A 54 -17.96 8.09 6.69
C PRO A 54 -18.71 7.15 5.74
N ASP A 55 -18.92 5.92 6.13
CA ASP A 55 -19.53 4.71 5.57
C ASP A 55 -18.58 3.49 5.54
N ASP A 56 -17.26 3.69 5.47
CA ASP A 56 -16.29 2.60 5.43
C ASP A 56 -16.24 1.79 6.73
N GLU A 57 -16.51 2.42 7.90
CA GLU A 57 -16.61 1.76 9.19
C GLU A 57 -17.72 0.70 9.21
N VAL A 58 -18.83 1.00 8.55
CA VAL A 58 -19.96 0.07 8.43
C VAL A 58 -19.65 -0.99 7.37
N LEU A 59 -19.10 -0.59 6.22
CA LEU A 59 -18.79 -1.51 5.12
C LEU A 59 -17.77 -2.57 5.54
N GLY A 60 -16.68 -2.13 6.19
CA GLY A 60 -15.54 -2.98 6.54
C GLY A 60 -15.65 -3.71 7.87
N ALA A 61 -16.30 -3.11 8.88
CA ALA A 61 -16.26 -3.61 10.26
C ALA A 61 -17.60 -3.48 11.01
N GLY A 62 -18.73 -3.31 10.31
CA GLY A 62 -20.03 -3.09 10.95
C GLY A 62 -20.48 -4.26 11.82
N GLY A 63 -20.20 -5.51 11.43
CA GLY A 63 -20.44 -6.69 12.24
C GLY A 63 -19.55 -6.76 13.48
N VAL A 64 -18.24 -6.50 13.30
CA VAL A 64 -17.28 -6.42 14.43
C VAL A 64 -17.69 -5.37 15.45
N LEU A 65 -18.07 -4.16 15.00
CA LEU A 65 -18.50 -3.08 15.89
C LEU A 65 -19.74 -3.49 16.68
N ARG A 66 -20.72 -4.12 16.03
CA ARG A 66 -21.94 -4.58 16.69
C ARG A 66 -21.64 -5.67 17.73
N GLU A 67 -20.86 -6.69 17.38
CA GLU A 67 -20.45 -7.75 18.31
C GLU A 67 -19.67 -7.19 19.50
N ALA A 68 -18.69 -6.31 19.25
CA ALA A 68 -17.87 -5.73 20.31
C ALA A 68 -18.72 -4.96 21.33
N VAL A 69 -19.70 -4.16 20.87
CA VAL A 69 -20.63 -3.44 21.75
C VAL A 69 -21.50 -4.41 22.57
N GLU A 70 -22.01 -5.47 21.94
CA GLU A 70 -22.83 -6.47 22.64
C GLU A 70 -22.05 -7.24 23.73
N GLN A 71 -20.76 -7.46 23.50
CA GLN A 71 -19.85 -8.12 24.45
C GLN A 71 -19.24 -7.14 25.46
N GLY A 72 -19.53 -5.82 25.38
CA GLY A 72 -18.92 -4.82 26.24
C GLY A 72 -17.43 -4.57 25.99
N ILE A 73 -16.92 -4.97 24.82
CA ILE A 73 -15.53 -4.75 24.40
C ILE A 73 -15.37 -3.27 24.03
N PRO A 74 -14.33 -2.58 24.54
CA PRO A 74 -14.09 -1.18 24.19
C PRO A 74 -13.87 -0.98 22.70
N VAL A 75 -14.59 -0.01 22.10
CA VAL A 75 -14.47 0.36 20.70
C VAL A 75 -14.12 1.83 20.53
N ARG A 76 -13.41 2.16 19.44
CA ARG A 76 -13.21 3.53 18.96
C ARG A 76 -13.20 3.53 17.44
N VAL A 77 -13.83 4.55 16.83
CA VAL A 77 -13.83 4.74 15.38
C VAL A 77 -13.17 6.05 15.05
N VAL A 78 -12.19 6.05 14.14
CA VAL A 78 -11.48 7.24 13.68
C VAL A 78 -11.68 7.39 12.18
N PHE A 79 -12.18 8.54 11.76
CA PHE A 79 -12.39 8.90 10.36
C PHE A 79 -11.24 9.78 9.87
N LEU A 80 -10.52 9.38 8.82
CA LEU A 80 -9.41 10.14 8.25
C LEU A 80 -9.89 11.44 7.60
N THR A 81 -10.97 11.35 6.83
CA THR A 81 -11.58 12.49 6.13
C THR A 81 -13.06 12.61 6.47
N HIS A 82 -13.66 13.71 6.06
CA HIS A 82 -15.12 13.88 6.13
C HIS A 82 -15.83 13.43 4.84
N GLY A 83 -15.11 12.93 3.84
CA GLY A 83 -15.67 12.53 2.54
C GLY A 83 -16.30 13.71 1.79
N ASP A 84 -15.66 14.88 1.85
CA ASP A 84 -16.18 16.15 1.36
C ASP A 84 -15.91 16.44 -0.13
N SER A 85 -15.23 15.53 -0.80
CA SER A 85 -14.88 15.67 -2.22
C SER A 85 -15.59 14.68 -3.15
N ASN A 86 -16.65 14.02 -2.69
CA ASN A 86 -17.49 13.14 -3.49
C ASN A 86 -18.45 13.93 -4.37
N GLU A 87 -18.11 14.15 -5.64
CA GLU A 87 -18.88 14.95 -6.61
C GLU A 87 -20.28 14.38 -6.85
N TRP A 88 -20.45 13.06 -6.83
CA TRP A 88 -21.75 12.40 -6.98
C TRP A 88 -22.73 12.76 -5.85
N SER A 89 -22.25 12.89 -4.62
CA SER A 89 -23.06 13.34 -3.50
C SER A 89 -23.65 14.76 -3.74
N PHE A 90 -22.88 15.64 -4.38
CA PHE A 90 -23.39 16.97 -4.73
C PHE A 90 -24.46 16.89 -5.82
N LEU A 91 -24.23 16.10 -6.86
CA LEU A 91 -25.16 15.97 -7.96
C LEU A 91 -26.50 15.35 -7.52
N PHE A 92 -26.45 14.23 -6.82
CA PHE A 92 -27.66 13.43 -6.50
C PHE A 92 -28.36 13.90 -5.21
N TYR A 93 -27.61 14.31 -4.21
CA TYR A 93 -28.17 14.74 -2.93
C TYR A 93 -28.57 16.20 -2.94
N ARG A 94 -27.70 17.10 -3.43
CA ARG A 94 -27.96 18.55 -3.45
C ARG A 94 -28.50 19.07 -4.78
N LYS A 95 -28.54 18.26 -5.83
CA LYS A 95 -29.02 18.61 -7.18
C LYS A 95 -28.34 19.86 -7.76
N ARG A 96 -27.04 20.05 -7.47
CA ARG A 96 -26.23 21.19 -7.91
C ARG A 96 -24.95 20.71 -8.57
N PRO A 97 -24.69 21.09 -9.84
CA PRO A 97 -23.51 20.63 -10.59
C PRO A 97 -22.22 21.39 -10.19
N VAL A 98 -22.34 22.59 -9.57
CA VAL A 98 -21.19 23.41 -9.21
C VAL A 98 -20.90 23.26 -7.71
N VAL A 99 -19.67 22.82 -7.40
CA VAL A 99 -19.21 22.63 -6.04
C VAL A 99 -18.32 23.80 -5.61
N LEU A 100 -18.87 24.69 -4.78
CA LEU A 100 -18.09 25.74 -4.11
C LEU A 100 -17.41 25.16 -2.86
N PRO A 101 -16.25 25.70 -2.43
CA PRO A 101 -15.54 25.23 -1.23
C PRO A 101 -16.43 25.17 0.04
N ARG A 102 -17.27 26.16 0.25
CA ARG A 102 -18.24 26.15 1.36
C ARG A 102 -19.26 25.01 1.26
N ALA A 103 -19.66 24.65 0.04
CA ALA A 103 -20.59 23.54 -0.16
C ALA A 103 -19.88 22.18 0.14
N ALA A 104 -18.61 22.05 -0.21
CA ALA A 104 -17.80 20.89 0.15
C ALA A 104 -17.73 20.73 1.68
N LEU A 105 -17.37 21.79 2.41
CA LEU A 105 -17.34 21.77 3.88
C LEU A 105 -18.71 21.42 4.50
N THR A 106 -19.80 21.98 3.94
CA THR A 106 -21.15 21.62 4.38
C THR A 106 -21.45 20.14 4.14
N MET A 107 -21.02 19.57 3.01
CA MET A 107 -21.19 18.15 2.73
C MET A 107 -20.42 17.29 3.74
N GLY A 108 -19.17 17.62 4.04
CA GLY A 108 -18.39 16.94 5.08
C GLY A 108 -19.09 16.97 6.45
N THR A 109 -19.65 18.12 6.83
CA THR A 109 -20.44 18.22 8.08
C THR A 109 -21.71 17.36 8.05
N ILE A 110 -22.37 17.23 6.90
CA ILE A 110 -23.54 16.35 6.75
C ILE A 110 -23.11 14.90 6.93
N ARG A 111 -22.04 14.46 6.23
CA ARG A 111 -21.53 13.10 6.33
C ARG A 111 -21.04 12.76 7.74
N GLN A 112 -20.42 13.69 8.44
CA GLN A 112 -20.06 13.51 9.86
C GLN A 112 -21.29 13.19 10.71
N ARG A 113 -22.41 13.90 10.53
CA ARG A 113 -23.67 13.63 11.26
C ARG A 113 -24.28 12.30 10.88
N GLU A 114 -24.19 11.93 9.61
CA GLU A 114 -24.66 10.63 9.12
C GLU A 114 -23.86 9.48 9.74
N ALA A 115 -22.53 9.64 9.87
CA ALA A 115 -21.66 8.67 10.56
C ALA A 115 -22.01 8.49 12.04
N VAL A 116 -22.35 9.59 12.75
CA VAL A 116 -22.82 9.51 14.14
C VAL A 116 -24.08 8.66 14.23
N VAL A 117 -25.08 8.92 13.38
CA VAL A 117 -26.33 8.15 13.37
C VAL A 117 -26.10 6.67 12.97
N ALA A 118 -25.18 6.43 12.04
CA ALA A 118 -24.80 5.08 11.62
C ALA A 118 -24.12 4.30 12.76
N ALA A 119 -23.18 4.93 13.46
CA ALA A 119 -22.50 4.34 14.61
C ALA A 119 -23.47 4.03 15.76
N GLU A 120 -24.41 4.95 16.07
CA GLU A 120 -25.47 4.73 17.06
C GLU A 120 -26.36 3.52 16.70
N ALA A 121 -26.63 3.30 15.41
CA ALA A 121 -27.38 2.12 14.96
C ALA A 121 -26.63 0.80 15.18
N LEU A 122 -25.29 0.85 15.28
CA LEU A 122 -24.43 -0.28 15.67
C LEU A 122 -24.24 -0.36 17.20
N GLY A 123 -24.72 0.61 17.95
CA GLY A 123 -24.56 0.73 19.40
C GLY A 123 -23.28 1.46 19.83
N VAL A 124 -22.50 2.04 18.91
CA VAL A 124 -21.30 2.80 19.23
C VAL A 124 -21.65 4.24 19.59
N PRO A 125 -21.31 4.71 20.81
CA PRO A 125 -21.62 6.07 21.23
C PRO A 125 -20.87 7.13 20.41
N ALA A 126 -21.49 8.31 20.22
CA ALA A 126 -20.85 9.44 19.54
C ALA A 126 -19.51 9.88 20.20
N ALA A 127 -19.35 9.65 21.50
CA ALA A 127 -18.13 9.97 22.24
C ALA A 127 -16.92 9.12 21.82
N ASP A 128 -17.16 7.94 21.22
CA ASP A 128 -16.13 7.02 20.75
C ASP A 128 -15.77 7.25 19.26
N LEU A 129 -16.31 8.30 18.66
CA LEU A 129 -16.02 8.70 17.28
C LEU A 129 -15.04 9.87 17.25
N THR A 130 -14.02 9.76 16.44
CA THR A 130 -13.03 10.83 16.20
C THR A 130 -12.93 11.14 14.71
N PHE A 131 -12.95 12.42 14.35
CA PHE A 131 -12.81 12.87 12.97
C PHE A 131 -11.52 13.70 12.82
N LEU A 132 -10.61 13.27 11.93
CA LEU A 132 -9.34 13.97 11.71
C LEU A 132 -9.50 15.15 10.75
N GLY A 133 -10.29 14.99 9.69
CA GLY A 133 -10.64 16.10 8.78
C GLY A 133 -9.59 16.40 7.72
N TYR A 134 -8.73 15.47 7.40
CA TYR A 134 -7.76 15.57 6.29
C TYR A 134 -8.46 15.58 4.93
N PRO A 135 -7.78 16.01 3.84
CA PRO A 135 -8.43 16.25 2.55
C PRO A 135 -8.86 14.93 1.89
N ASP A 136 -10.13 14.80 1.60
CA ASP A 136 -10.70 13.70 0.81
C ASP A 136 -10.11 13.68 -0.62
N TYR A 137 -9.71 12.50 -1.13
CA TYR A 137 -8.87 12.24 -2.31
C TYR A 137 -7.46 12.84 -2.26
N GLY A 138 -7.01 13.37 -1.12
CA GLY A 138 -5.71 14.05 -1.01
C GLY A 138 -4.66 13.28 -0.23
N THR A 139 -5.03 12.32 0.61
CA THR A 139 -4.12 11.76 1.61
C THR A 139 -3.00 10.91 1.01
N LEU A 140 -3.22 10.21 -0.14
CA LEU A 140 -2.14 9.53 -0.86
C LEU A 140 -1.17 10.54 -1.53
N GLY A 141 -1.66 11.70 -1.94
CA GLY A 141 -0.82 12.82 -2.40
C GLY A 141 0.06 13.33 -1.28
N ILE A 142 -0.50 13.46 -0.07
CA ILE A 142 0.23 13.83 1.13
C ILE A 142 1.31 12.78 1.44
N TRP A 143 0.97 11.49 1.47
CA TRP A 143 1.92 10.38 1.66
C TRP A 143 3.11 10.44 0.71
N ARG A 144 2.88 10.83 -0.56
CA ARG A 144 3.93 10.84 -1.58
C ARG A 144 4.78 12.10 -1.59
N PHE A 145 4.19 13.28 -1.28
CA PHE A 145 4.79 14.53 -1.71
C PHE A 145 4.81 15.64 -0.65
N HIS A 146 4.17 15.48 0.51
CA HIS A 146 3.98 16.58 1.47
C HIS A 146 4.52 16.23 2.86
N TRP A 147 5.85 15.99 2.94
CA TRP A 147 6.59 15.74 4.17
C TRP A 147 7.65 16.81 4.42
N GLY A 148 8.00 17.03 5.69
CA GLY A 148 9.11 17.88 6.13
C GLY A 148 9.02 19.31 5.59
N SER A 149 10.01 19.77 4.83
CA SER A 149 10.05 21.13 4.27
C SER A 149 9.08 21.39 3.09
N ARG A 150 8.32 20.38 2.66
CA ARG A 150 7.35 20.55 1.58
C ARG A 150 6.13 21.36 2.06
N PRO A 151 5.53 22.20 1.21
CA PRO A 151 4.31 22.91 1.60
C PRO A 151 3.17 21.92 1.85
N PRO A 152 2.17 22.28 2.68
CA PRO A 152 0.97 21.49 2.85
C PRO A 152 0.22 21.28 1.54
N ASP A 153 -0.43 20.12 1.38
CA ASP A 153 -1.32 19.84 0.25
C ASP A 153 -2.51 20.81 0.22
N ARG A 154 -3.26 20.79 -0.87
CA ARG A 154 -4.44 21.61 -1.05
C ARG A 154 -5.66 20.74 -1.35
N GLY A 155 -6.62 20.71 -0.43
CA GLY A 155 -7.85 19.96 -0.61
C GLY A 155 -8.53 20.27 -1.95
N ARG A 156 -8.94 19.20 -2.64
CA ARG A 156 -9.44 19.25 -4.03
C ARG A 156 -10.63 20.19 -4.19
N LEU A 157 -11.68 20.04 -3.39
CA LEU A 157 -12.89 20.85 -3.46
C LEU A 157 -12.92 21.94 -2.39
N THR A 158 -12.46 21.65 -1.17
CA THR A 158 -12.44 22.62 -0.06
C THR A 158 -11.45 23.75 -0.29
N ARG A 159 -10.40 23.52 -1.08
CA ARG A 159 -9.27 24.44 -1.31
C ARG A 159 -8.49 24.80 -0.03
N ALA A 160 -8.80 24.18 1.09
CA ALA A 160 -8.06 24.33 2.35
C ALA A 160 -6.65 23.73 2.25
N ARG A 161 -5.73 24.18 3.11
CA ARG A 161 -4.37 23.61 3.28
C ARG A 161 -4.13 23.09 4.70
N ALA A 162 -5.16 23.17 5.52
CA ALA A 162 -5.20 22.73 6.90
C ALA A 162 -6.62 22.26 7.22
N VAL A 163 -6.75 21.46 8.28
CA VAL A 163 -8.03 20.90 8.73
C VAL A 163 -9.05 22.02 9.00
N PRO A 164 -10.14 22.09 8.21
CA PRO A 164 -11.05 23.24 8.23
C PRO A 164 -12.23 23.08 9.20
N TYR A 165 -12.37 21.91 9.83
CA TYR A 165 -13.50 21.57 10.69
C TYR A 165 -13.19 21.86 12.15
N SER A 166 -14.01 22.70 12.81
CA SER A 166 -13.85 23.04 14.23
C SER A 166 -14.10 21.87 15.18
N THR A 167 -14.79 20.83 14.72
CA THR A 167 -15.10 19.60 15.46
C THR A 167 -14.10 18.48 15.19
N ALA A 168 -13.07 18.72 14.38
CA ALA A 168 -12.02 17.73 14.11
C ALA A 168 -11.10 17.57 15.32
N PHE A 169 -10.34 16.48 15.36
CA PHE A 169 -9.38 16.16 16.43
C PHE A 169 -8.36 17.29 16.64
N ARG A 170 -7.75 17.79 15.52
CA ARG A 170 -6.85 18.95 15.56
C ARG A 170 -7.24 19.99 14.48
N PRO A 171 -8.19 20.92 14.79
CA PRO A 171 -8.53 21.98 13.86
C PRO A 171 -7.30 22.84 13.50
N GLY A 172 -7.12 23.13 12.22
CA GLY A 172 -5.97 23.90 11.74
C GLY A 172 -4.68 23.10 11.50
N ALA A 173 -4.65 21.80 11.77
CA ALA A 173 -3.49 20.95 11.46
C ALA A 173 -3.18 21.01 9.95
N PRO A 174 -1.92 21.31 9.53
CA PRO A 174 -1.54 21.39 8.13
C PRO A 174 -1.76 20.05 7.41
N PHE A 175 -2.09 20.09 6.12
CA PHE A 175 -2.24 18.88 5.30
C PHE A 175 -0.86 18.31 4.92
N LYS A 176 -0.20 17.67 5.89
CA LYS A 176 1.14 17.10 5.79
C LYS A 176 1.19 15.69 6.36
N GLY A 177 2.17 14.90 5.90
CA GLY A 177 2.28 13.51 6.30
C GLY A 177 2.61 13.34 7.78
N GLU A 178 3.52 14.16 8.33
CA GLU A 178 3.87 14.14 9.74
C GLU A 178 2.69 14.48 10.67
N GLU A 179 1.74 15.29 10.20
CA GLU A 179 0.55 15.64 10.99
C GLU A 179 -0.45 14.47 11.06
N ILE A 180 -0.68 13.78 9.94
CA ILE A 180 -1.53 12.57 9.91
C ILE A 180 -0.92 11.49 10.79
N LEU A 181 0.41 11.30 10.68
CA LEU A 181 1.13 10.29 11.46
C LEU A 181 1.02 10.57 12.95
N ALA A 182 1.29 11.80 13.39
CA ALA A 182 1.20 12.21 14.79
C ALA A 182 -0.21 12.05 15.38
N ASP A 183 -1.28 12.33 14.60
CA ASP A 183 -2.66 12.13 15.03
C ASP A 183 -2.96 10.64 15.25
N LEU A 184 -2.52 9.77 14.32
CA LEU A 184 -2.73 8.33 14.44
C LEU A 184 -1.93 7.75 15.61
N GLU A 185 -0.67 8.15 15.77
CA GLU A 185 0.18 7.73 16.90
C GLU A 185 -0.44 8.11 18.24
N THR A 186 -0.91 9.36 18.37
CA THR A 186 -1.58 9.82 19.58
C THR A 186 -2.81 8.97 19.92
N LEU A 187 -3.70 8.77 18.94
CA LEU A 187 -4.93 8.01 19.16
C LEU A 187 -4.68 6.52 19.42
N ILE A 188 -3.71 5.92 18.75
CA ILE A 188 -3.31 4.52 18.98
C ILE A 188 -2.68 4.36 20.37
N LEU A 189 -1.79 5.28 20.77
CA LEU A 189 -1.13 5.23 22.08
C LEU A 189 -2.12 5.45 23.23
N GLU A 190 -3.05 6.40 23.09
CA GLU A 190 -4.10 6.67 24.11
C GLU A 190 -5.06 5.49 24.26
N PHE A 191 -5.56 4.96 23.14
CA PHE A 191 -6.56 3.90 23.17
C PHE A 191 -5.97 2.53 23.45
N ARG A 192 -4.70 2.25 23.04
CA ARG A 192 -3.99 0.96 23.16
C ARG A 192 -4.80 -0.21 22.59
N PRO A 193 -5.16 -0.17 21.31
CA PRO A 193 -5.92 -1.24 20.69
C PRO A 193 -5.16 -2.57 20.70
N THR A 194 -5.88 -3.68 20.78
CA THR A 194 -5.35 -5.03 20.48
C THR A 194 -5.61 -5.40 19.03
N ARG A 195 -6.68 -4.86 18.45
CA ARG A 195 -7.05 -5.07 17.04
C ARG A 195 -7.37 -3.75 16.37
N ILE A 196 -6.80 -3.56 15.17
CA ILE A 196 -7.06 -2.40 14.33
C ILE A 196 -7.66 -2.87 13.02
N PHE A 197 -8.89 -2.42 12.74
CA PHE A 197 -9.55 -2.61 11.46
C PHE A 197 -9.29 -1.36 10.60
N VAL A 198 -8.67 -1.55 9.44
CA VAL A 198 -8.23 -0.46 8.57
C VAL A 198 -8.46 -0.84 7.11
N SER A 199 -8.49 0.13 6.21
CA SER A 199 -8.60 -0.14 4.78
C SER A 199 -7.44 -0.98 4.24
N HIS A 200 -7.69 -1.74 3.16
CA HIS A 200 -6.74 -2.70 2.58
C HIS A 200 -5.68 -2.01 1.69
N PRO A 201 -4.40 -2.45 1.69
CA PRO A 201 -3.34 -1.83 0.88
C PRO A 201 -3.51 -1.98 -0.64
N ALA A 202 -4.35 -2.91 -1.08
CA ALA A 202 -4.71 -3.08 -2.49
C ALA A 202 -6.01 -2.36 -2.87
N ASP A 203 -6.60 -1.59 -1.96
CA ASP A 203 -7.77 -0.78 -2.28
C ASP A 203 -7.40 0.31 -3.31
N HIS A 204 -8.26 0.50 -4.30
CA HIS A 204 -8.00 1.45 -5.40
C HIS A 204 -8.28 2.90 -5.01
N HIS A 205 -9.01 3.15 -3.93
CA HIS A 205 -9.23 4.51 -3.47
C HIS A 205 -7.94 5.06 -2.83
N PRO A 206 -7.46 6.26 -3.21
CA PRO A 206 -6.19 6.79 -2.73
C PRO A 206 -6.13 6.95 -1.20
N ASP A 207 -7.21 7.39 -0.56
CA ASP A 207 -7.24 7.59 0.89
C ASP A 207 -7.24 6.26 1.66
N HIS A 208 -7.80 5.19 1.09
CA HIS A 208 -7.75 3.84 1.66
C HIS A 208 -6.31 3.32 1.69
N ALA A 209 -5.63 3.38 0.55
CA ALA A 209 -4.22 2.98 0.47
C ALA A 209 -3.34 3.81 1.43
N ALA A 210 -3.57 5.12 1.51
CA ALA A 210 -2.82 6.02 2.39
C ALA A 210 -3.02 5.69 3.86
N LEU A 211 -4.26 5.48 4.32
CA LEU A 211 -4.56 5.18 5.72
C LEU A 211 -3.86 3.90 6.19
N TYR A 212 -3.86 2.85 5.37
CA TYR A 212 -3.09 1.65 5.66
C TYR A 212 -1.59 1.93 5.86
N LEU A 213 -1.00 2.72 4.95
CA LEU A 213 0.43 3.03 4.98
C LEU A 213 0.81 3.86 6.22
N PHE A 214 0.03 4.89 6.54
CA PHE A 214 0.21 5.68 7.75
C PHE A 214 0.06 4.82 9.02
N THR A 215 -0.94 3.94 9.06
CA THR A 215 -1.16 3.02 10.19
C THR A 215 0.02 2.06 10.37
N ARG A 216 0.63 1.57 9.28
CA ARG A 216 1.83 0.72 9.36
C ARG A 216 3.01 1.47 9.96
N VAL A 217 3.26 2.70 9.53
CA VAL A 217 4.34 3.52 10.11
C VAL A 217 4.06 3.81 11.57
N ALA A 218 2.85 4.27 11.93
CA ALA A 218 2.48 4.53 13.32
C ALA A 218 2.71 3.32 14.24
N LEU A 219 2.33 2.12 13.80
CA LEU A 219 2.57 0.90 14.57
C LEU A 219 4.05 0.52 14.68
N TRP A 220 4.87 0.84 13.70
CA TRP A 220 6.30 0.61 13.79
C TRP A 220 6.99 1.63 14.71
N ASP A 221 6.56 2.89 14.67
CA ASP A 221 7.08 3.94 15.56
C ASP A 221 6.66 3.67 17.01
N LEU A 222 5.49 3.08 17.25
CA LEU A 222 4.99 2.66 18.56
C LEU A 222 5.38 1.22 18.96
N GLN A 223 6.32 0.61 18.23
CA GLN A 223 6.76 -0.76 18.53
C GLN A 223 7.36 -0.85 19.94
N GLY A 224 6.80 -1.77 20.76
CA GLY A 224 7.15 -1.93 22.18
C GLY A 224 6.21 -1.21 23.15
N GLU A 225 5.41 -0.24 22.68
CA GLU A 225 4.39 0.45 23.46
C GLU A 225 2.98 -0.10 23.19
N VAL A 226 2.67 -0.42 21.94
CA VAL A 226 1.40 -0.98 21.50
C VAL A 226 1.64 -2.24 20.67
N ALA A 227 0.94 -3.30 21.02
CA ALA A 227 0.92 -4.56 20.27
C ALA A 227 -0.49 -4.79 19.71
N ALA A 228 -0.74 -4.40 18.47
CA ALA A 228 -2.03 -4.55 17.81
C ALA A 228 -1.90 -5.40 16.54
N THR A 229 -2.90 -6.26 16.30
CA THR A 229 -3.05 -7.00 15.06
C THR A 229 -3.85 -6.17 14.07
N LEU A 230 -3.39 -6.07 12.81
CA LEU A 230 -4.14 -5.42 11.74
C LEU A 230 -5.12 -6.39 11.08
N HIS A 231 -6.32 -5.88 10.81
CA HIS A 231 -7.38 -6.54 10.06
C HIS A 231 -7.81 -5.64 8.89
N PRO A 232 -7.06 -5.61 7.78
CA PRO A 232 -7.37 -4.74 6.66
C PRO A 232 -8.59 -5.22 5.88
N PHE A 233 -9.59 -4.33 5.70
CA PHE A 233 -10.82 -4.57 4.94
C PHE A 233 -10.75 -3.90 3.55
N LEU A 234 -11.32 -4.56 2.55
CA LEU A 234 -11.33 -4.08 1.15
C LEU A 234 -12.69 -3.48 0.81
N VAL A 235 -12.71 -2.33 0.13
CA VAL A 235 -13.95 -1.68 -0.32
C VAL A 235 -13.91 -1.39 -1.83
N HIS A 236 -12.94 -0.61 -2.29
CA HIS A 236 -12.85 -0.19 -3.69
C HIS A 236 -11.87 -1.06 -4.47
N TYR A 237 -12.34 -2.21 -4.91
CA TYR A 237 -11.57 -3.08 -5.78
C TYR A 237 -12.40 -3.46 -7.01
N PRO A 238 -11.81 -3.49 -8.23
CA PRO A 238 -12.55 -3.75 -9.45
C PRO A 238 -13.35 -5.05 -9.38
N ARG A 239 -14.65 -4.97 -9.72
CA ARG A 239 -15.60 -6.09 -9.74
C ARG A 239 -15.81 -6.80 -8.39
N TRP A 240 -15.27 -6.29 -7.31
CA TRP A 240 -15.48 -6.82 -5.97
C TRP A 240 -16.40 -5.87 -5.18
N PRO A 241 -17.25 -6.37 -4.29
CA PRO A 241 -17.46 -7.75 -3.87
C PRO A 241 -18.38 -8.58 -4.79
N GLY A 242 -18.47 -8.26 -6.05
CA GLY A 242 -19.23 -9.01 -7.04
C GLY A 242 -20.58 -8.39 -7.39
N ARG A 243 -21.64 -9.21 -7.53
CA ARG A 243 -22.95 -8.77 -8.00
C ARG A 243 -23.57 -7.68 -7.13
N LYS A 244 -24.14 -6.65 -7.76
CA LYS A 244 -24.86 -5.55 -7.09
C LYS A 244 -26.09 -6.04 -6.30
N GLY A 245 -26.49 -5.29 -5.27
CA GLY A 245 -27.70 -5.50 -4.50
C GLY A 245 -27.52 -6.31 -3.21
N PHE A 246 -28.61 -6.51 -2.49
CA PHE A 246 -28.63 -7.17 -1.18
C PHE A 246 -28.56 -8.69 -1.32
N ARG A 247 -27.56 -9.32 -0.70
CA ARG A 247 -27.26 -10.75 -0.83
C ARG A 247 -26.78 -11.36 0.50
N PRO A 248 -27.62 -11.36 1.54
CA PRO A 248 -27.22 -11.71 2.88
C PRO A 248 -26.86 -13.20 3.08
N ALA A 249 -27.14 -14.04 2.10
CA ALA A 249 -26.83 -15.48 2.15
C ALA A 249 -25.54 -15.85 1.38
N GLU A 250 -24.93 -14.90 0.64
CA GLU A 250 -23.71 -15.16 -0.14
C GLU A 250 -22.48 -14.67 0.66
N GLU A 251 -21.50 -15.52 0.90
CA GLU A 251 -20.24 -15.14 1.57
C GLU A 251 -19.36 -14.26 0.70
N LEU A 252 -18.61 -13.35 1.34
CA LEU A 252 -17.49 -12.66 0.74
C LEU A 252 -16.32 -13.61 0.58
N SER A 253 -15.69 -13.58 -0.59
CA SER A 253 -14.45 -14.28 -0.87
C SER A 253 -13.38 -13.29 -1.32
N PRO A 254 -12.09 -13.58 -1.08
CA PRO A 254 -11.00 -12.74 -1.57
C PRO A 254 -11.04 -12.60 -3.10
N PRO A 255 -10.70 -11.43 -3.66
CA PRO A 255 -10.46 -11.32 -5.10
C PRO A 255 -9.37 -12.31 -5.53
N ALA A 256 -9.59 -13.05 -6.63
CA ALA A 256 -8.69 -14.09 -7.09
C ALA A 256 -7.22 -13.61 -7.24
N ARG A 257 -7.02 -12.37 -7.66
CA ARG A 257 -5.69 -11.75 -7.82
C ARG A 257 -4.99 -11.40 -6.51
N LEU A 258 -5.73 -11.31 -5.42
CA LEU A 258 -5.21 -11.00 -4.09
C LEU A 258 -5.09 -12.25 -3.21
N LEU A 259 -5.32 -13.45 -3.76
CA LEU A 259 -5.09 -14.70 -3.03
C LEU A 259 -3.62 -14.91 -2.70
N ALA A 260 -2.73 -14.57 -3.63
CA ALA A 260 -1.29 -14.58 -3.39
C ALA A 260 -0.82 -13.24 -2.79
N GLY A 261 0.09 -13.29 -1.83
CA GLY A 261 0.70 -12.11 -1.21
C GLY A 261 -0.08 -11.49 -0.05
N PHE A 262 -1.25 -12.05 0.29
CA PHE A 262 -2.07 -11.61 1.43
C PHE A 262 -2.51 -12.78 2.29
N ASN A 263 -2.52 -12.57 3.60
CA ASN A 263 -3.04 -13.50 4.60
C ASN A 263 -4.51 -13.13 4.87
N TRP A 264 -5.45 -13.94 4.37
CA TRP A 264 -6.87 -13.68 4.49
C TRP A 264 -7.48 -14.38 5.70
N GLN A 265 -8.36 -13.66 6.40
CA GLN A 265 -9.14 -14.13 7.52
C GLN A 265 -10.60 -13.74 7.32
N THR A 266 -11.51 -14.52 7.88
CA THR A 266 -12.94 -14.22 7.85
C THR A 266 -13.54 -14.27 9.27
N ARG A 267 -14.62 -13.53 9.47
CA ARG A 267 -15.46 -13.55 10.64
C ARG A 267 -16.92 -13.76 10.21
N GLY A 268 -17.62 -14.70 10.85
CA GLY A 268 -19.06 -14.86 10.64
C GLY A 268 -19.85 -13.65 11.12
N VAL A 269 -20.93 -13.33 10.44
CA VAL A 269 -21.87 -12.22 10.77
C VAL A 269 -23.26 -12.86 10.92
N ASN A 270 -23.87 -12.74 12.08
CA ASN A 270 -25.19 -13.31 12.35
C ASN A 270 -26.33 -12.44 11.79
N GLU A 271 -27.58 -12.90 11.86
CA GLU A 271 -28.72 -12.20 11.28
C GLU A 271 -28.99 -10.85 11.94
N GLU A 272 -28.76 -10.70 13.24
CA GLU A 272 -28.95 -9.44 13.98
C GLU A 272 -27.88 -8.42 13.57
N GLU A 273 -26.64 -8.85 13.44
CA GLU A 273 -25.53 -8.03 12.95
C GLU A 273 -25.75 -7.61 11.47
N ILE A 274 -26.26 -8.52 10.62
CA ILE A 274 -26.65 -8.21 9.22
C ILE A 274 -27.72 -7.12 9.20
N ALA A 275 -28.73 -7.22 10.06
CA ALA A 275 -29.80 -6.24 10.15
C ALA A 275 -29.27 -4.88 10.63
N ALA A 276 -28.47 -4.86 11.69
CA ALA A 276 -27.83 -3.66 12.23
C ALA A 276 -26.91 -2.98 11.21
N LYS A 277 -26.03 -3.75 10.54
CA LYS A 277 -25.16 -3.26 9.47
C LYS A 277 -25.95 -2.62 8.33
N ARG A 278 -27.03 -3.27 7.89
CA ARG A 278 -27.91 -2.72 6.86
C ARG A 278 -28.60 -1.42 7.32
N GLN A 279 -29.08 -1.37 8.56
CA GLN A 279 -29.68 -0.16 9.15
C GLN A 279 -28.68 0.98 9.18
N ALA A 280 -27.45 0.74 9.67
CA ALA A 280 -26.39 1.73 9.73
C ALA A 280 -26.04 2.30 8.34
N LEU A 281 -25.94 1.45 7.31
CA LEU A 281 -25.70 1.91 5.93
C LEU A 281 -26.79 2.88 5.43
N THR A 282 -28.06 2.68 5.82
CA THR A 282 -29.14 3.58 5.41
C THR A 282 -29.04 4.98 6.05
N ALA A 283 -28.31 5.11 7.15
CA ALA A 283 -28.06 6.40 7.79
C ALA A 283 -27.11 7.29 6.98
N HIS A 284 -26.23 6.72 6.19
CA HIS A 284 -25.37 7.44 5.25
C HIS A 284 -26.15 7.91 4.01
N ARG A 285 -27.13 8.77 4.20
CA ARG A 285 -28.12 9.17 3.18
C ARG A 285 -27.50 9.82 1.96
N THR A 286 -26.40 10.55 2.13
CA THR A 286 -25.66 11.18 1.04
C THR A 286 -25.04 10.15 0.10
N GLN A 287 -24.68 8.97 0.61
CA GLN A 287 -24.12 7.84 -0.13
C GLN A 287 -25.22 6.88 -0.61
N TRP A 288 -26.16 6.57 0.28
CA TRP A 288 -27.24 5.62 0.02
C TRP A 288 -28.11 5.98 -1.19
N ARG A 289 -28.42 7.27 -1.36
CA ARG A 289 -29.34 7.72 -2.42
C ARG A 289 -28.90 7.40 -3.83
N TYR A 290 -27.61 7.34 -4.10
CA TYR A 290 -27.12 7.07 -5.47
C TYR A 290 -26.34 5.76 -5.59
N SER A 291 -25.88 5.19 -4.49
CA SER A 291 -25.02 4.01 -4.53
C SER A 291 -25.48 2.84 -3.67
N ALA A 292 -26.74 2.81 -3.21
CA ALA A 292 -27.28 1.70 -2.41
C ALA A 292 -27.01 0.33 -3.02
N SER A 293 -27.12 0.19 -4.36
CA SER A 293 -26.84 -1.07 -5.06
C SER A 293 -25.35 -1.49 -5.00
N ARG A 294 -24.44 -0.55 -4.72
CA ARG A 294 -22.99 -0.79 -4.55
C ARG A 294 -22.62 -1.00 -3.08
N LEU A 295 -23.37 -0.42 -2.13
CA LEU A 295 -23.14 -0.58 -0.68
C LEU A 295 -23.73 -1.90 -0.16
N LEU A 296 -24.92 -2.28 -0.61
CA LEU A 296 -25.61 -3.49 -0.19
C LEU A 296 -24.82 -4.80 -0.38
N PRO A 297 -23.97 -4.96 -1.41
CA PRO A 297 -23.13 -6.14 -1.55
C PRO A 297 -22.15 -6.42 -0.40
N PHE A 298 -21.91 -5.46 0.51
CA PHE A 298 -21.09 -5.63 1.71
C PHE A 298 -21.88 -6.17 2.91
N VAL A 299 -23.21 -6.27 2.80
CA VAL A 299 -24.06 -6.86 3.83
C VAL A 299 -24.17 -8.36 3.57
N ARG A 300 -23.28 -9.14 4.20
CA ARG A 300 -23.04 -10.56 3.96
C ARG A 300 -23.01 -11.34 5.28
N PRO A 301 -23.05 -12.67 5.25
CA PRO A 301 -22.95 -13.52 6.45
C PRO A 301 -21.50 -13.63 6.97
N ASN A 302 -20.57 -12.91 6.37
CA ASN A 302 -19.19 -12.79 6.86
C ASN A 302 -18.60 -11.42 6.54
N GLU A 303 -17.57 -11.04 7.29
CA GLU A 303 -16.63 -9.97 6.99
C GLU A 303 -15.27 -10.58 6.65
N LEU A 304 -14.52 -9.91 5.76
CA LEU A 304 -13.30 -10.43 5.18
C LEU A 304 -12.14 -9.43 5.37
N TYR A 305 -11.01 -9.93 5.87
CA TYR A 305 -9.82 -9.15 6.18
C TYR A 305 -8.59 -9.80 5.57
N GLY A 306 -7.75 -8.99 4.92
CA GLY A 306 -6.54 -9.49 4.27
C GLY A 306 -5.35 -8.59 4.53
N ASP A 307 -4.30 -9.09 5.15
CA ASP A 307 -3.08 -8.32 5.40
C ASP A 307 -1.93 -8.81 4.52
N LEU A 308 -0.97 -7.91 4.24
CA LEU A 308 0.22 -8.23 3.46
C LEU A 308 1.04 -9.36 4.11
N ALA A 309 1.38 -10.37 3.32
CA ALA A 309 2.45 -11.29 3.67
C ALA A 309 3.79 -10.58 3.42
N ILE A 310 4.38 -9.97 4.46
CA ILE A 310 5.60 -9.17 4.34
C ILE A 310 6.83 -10.09 4.21
N PRO A 311 7.47 -10.16 3.03
CA PRO A 311 8.66 -10.99 2.86
C PRO A 311 9.88 -10.35 3.53
N GLN A 312 10.77 -11.22 4.03
CA GLN A 312 12.06 -10.83 4.60
C GLN A 312 13.17 -11.14 3.60
N LEU A 313 13.94 -10.13 3.22
CA LEU A 313 15.10 -10.26 2.35
C LEU A 313 16.40 -10.17 3.15
N ARG A 314 17.29 -11.13 2.90
CA ARG A 314 18.69 -11.10 3.33
C ARG A 314 19.58 -10.73 2.13
N PRO A 315 20.79 -10.23 2.35
CA PRO A 315 21.74 -9.98 1.26
C PRO A 315 21.90 -11.21 0.33
N GLY A 316 21.77 -10.98 -0.96
CA GLY A 316 21.72 -12.02 -2.00
C GLY A 316 20.33 -12.65 -2.22
N GLY A 317 19.38 -12.44 -1.32
CA GLY A 317 18.01 -12.96 -1.47
C GLY A 317 17.17 -12.15 -2.47
N ALA A 318 16.18 -12.82 -3.05
CA ALA A 318 15.19 -12.21 -3.93
C ALA A 318 13.79 -12.75 -3.63
N VAL A 319 12.77 -11.91 -3.89
CA VAL A 319 11.36 -12.28 -3.78
C VAL A 319 10.59 -11.76 -5.00
N ARG A 320 9.58 -12.51 -5.41
CA ARG A 320 8.61 -12.09 -6.42
C ARG A 320 7.35 -11.61 -5.69
N LEU A 321 7.02 -10.33 -5.82
CA LEU A 321 5.89 -9.68 -5.16
C LEU A 321 4.61 -9.78 -5.98
N LEU A 322 4.73 -9.77 -7.31
CA LEU A 322 3.62 -9.90 -8.24
C LEU A 322 3.96 -10.94 -9.29
N GLU A 323 3.02 -11.84 -9.55
CA GLU A 323 3.03 -12.76 -10.68
C GLU A 323 1.59 -12.88 -11.20
N ASP A 324 1.35 -12.40 -12.42
CA ASP A 324 0.07 -12.53 -13.11
C ASP A 324 0.27 -13.35 -14.40
N PRO A 325 0.16 -14.70 -14.33
CA PRO A 325 0.46 -15.57 -15.48
C PRO A 325 -0.57 -15.48 -16.60
N VAL A 326 -1.82 -15.07 -16.32
CA VAL A 326 -2.95 -15.31 -17.25
C VAL A 326 -3.47 -14.04 -17.95
N GLY A 327 -3.02 -12.84 -17.56
CA GLY A 327 -3.47 -11.60 -18.24
C GLY A 327 -4.98 -11.33 -18.16
N GLU A 328 -5.60 -11.70 -17.06
CA GLU A 328 -7.03 -11.42 -16.82
C GLU A 328 -7.36 -9.91 -16.80
N GLN A 329 -6.35 -9.02 -16.77
CA GLN A 329 -6.57 -7.58 -16.91
C GLN A 329 -7.12 -7.20 -18.27
N ALA A 330 -6.66 -7.83 -19.34
CA ALA A 330 -7.17 -7.61 -20.68
C ALA A 330 -8.59 -8.18 -20.89
N ALA A 331 -8.90 -9.33 -20.29
CA ALA A 331 -10.25 -9.92 -20.32
C ALA A 331 -11.27 -9.13 -19.48
N SER A 332 -10.79 -8.36 -18.48
CA SER A 332 -11.60 -7.55 -17.58
C SER A 332 -12.10 -6.25 -18.21
N ALA A 333 -11.35 -5.67 -19.14
CA ALA A 333 -11.73 -4.43 -19.83
C ALA A 333 -12.86 -4.63 -20.88
N ALA A 334 -13.09 -5.86 -21.32
CA ALA A 334 -14.03 -6.14 -22.41
C ALA A 334 -15.51 -6.18 -21.99
N ASN A 335 -15.85 -6.12 -20.71
CA ASN A 335 -17.22 -6.33 -20.21
C ASN A 335 -17.76 -5.24 -19.26
N ASP A 336 -17.09 -4.10 -19.09
CA ASP A 336 -17.68 -2.98 -18.35
C ASP A 336 -18.55 -2.14 -19.28
N GLU A 337 -19.84 -2.03 -18.98
CA GLU A 337 -20.82 -1.16 -19.67
C GLU A 337 -20.49 0.34 -19.57
N GLU A 338 -19.38 0.72 -18.90
CA GLU A 338 -18.75 2.04 -18.95
C GLU A 338 -17.48 1.90 -19.81
N GLY A 339 -17.73 1.83 -21.15
CA GLY A 339 -16.78 1.50 -22.18
C GLY A 339 -15.52 2.36 -22.21
N GLU A 340 -14.46 1.89 -21.59
CA GLU A 340 -13.10 2.13 -22.04
C GLU A 340 -12.27 0.88 -21.72
N ALA A 341 -12.03 0.07 -22.78
CA ALA A 341 -10.96 -0.91 -22.78
C ALA A 341 -9.65 -0.16 -22.63
N SER A 342 -9.14 -0.06 -21.41
CA SER A 342 -7.87 0.54 -21.11
C SER A 342 -6.78 -0.45 -21.55
N GLU A 343 -6.06 -0.14 -22.64
CA GLU A 343 -4.76 -0.72 -22.94
C GLU A 343 -3.77 -0.28 -21.84
N LEU A 344 -3.93 -0.83 -20.65
CA LEU A 344 -2.99 -0.65 -19.54
C LEU A 344 -1.63 -1.18 -20.01
N VAL A 345 -0.57 -0.42 -19.77
CA VAL A 345 0.77 -1.00 -19.79
C VAL A 345 0.78 -2.09 -18.72
N ASP A 346 0.59 -3.32 -19.15
CA ASP A 346 0.27 -4.45 -18.29
C ASP A 346 1.54 -4.96 -17.61
N LEU A 347 1.67 -4.64 -16.32
CA LEU A 347 2.72 -5.17 -15.46
C LEU A 347 2.31 -6.58 -15.00
N HIS A 348 3.01 -7.59 -15.49
CA HIS A 348 2.70 -8.98 -15.12
C HIS A 348 3.68 -9.58 -14.10
N GLY A 349 4.78 -8.89 -13.79
CA GLY A 349 5.75 -9.35 -12.81
C GLY A 349 6.44 -8.22 -12.07
N LEU A 350 6.59 -8.37 -10.75
CA LEU A 350 7.38 -7.49 -9.90
C LEU A 350 8.26 -8.33 -8.99
N SER A 351 9.57 -8.11 -9.02
CA SER A 351 10.54 -8.80 -8.20
C SER A 351 11.47 -7.80 -7.50
N VAL A 352 11.93 -8.17 -6.31
CA VAL A 352 12.88 -7.40 -5.52
C VAL A 352 14.02 -8.31 -5.08
N LYS A 353 15.26 -7.85 -5.29
CA LYS A 353 16.46 -8.51 -4.83
C LYS A 353 17.29 -7.56 -3.98
N LEU A 354 17.73 -8.02 -2.83
CA LEU A 354 18.68 -7.31 -1.99
C LEU A 354 20.11 -7.70 -2.39
N ALA A 355 20.80 -6.82 -3.11
CA ALA A 355 22.24 -6.90 -3.31
C ALA A 355 22.99 -6.41 -2.06
N ARG A 356 24.32 -6.40 -2.08
CA ARG A 356 25.11 -6.04 -0.89
C ARG A 356 24.76 -4.65 -0.34
N ASP A 357 24.65 -3.66 -1.21
CA ASP A 357 24.51 -2.23 -0.88
C ASP A 357 23.36 -1.53 -1.63
N GLN A 358 22.57 -2.30 -2.37
CA GLN A 358 21.47 -1.77 -3.19
C GLN A 358 20.30 -2.76 -3.28
N VAL A 359 19.12 -2.23 -3.58
CA VAL A 359 17.98 -3.03 -4.00
C VAL A 359 17.86 -2.99 -5.52
N GLU A 360 17.63 -4.16 -6.11
CA GLU A 360 17.36 -4.34 -7.53
C GLU A 360 15.88 -4.69 -7.69
N ILE A 361 15.13 -3.89 -8.44
CA ILE A 361 13.70 -4.06 -8.68
C ILE A 361 13.50 -4.40 -10.15
N GLY A 362 13.04 -5.63 -10.41
CA GLY A 362 12.69 -6.12 -11.74
C GLY A 362 11.18 -5.96 -11.98
N MET A 363 10.82 -5.41 -13.13
CA MET A 363 9.43 -5.22 -13.56
C MET A 363 9.27 -5.85 -14.94
N ASP A 364 8.37 -6.82 -15.06
CA ASP A 364 8.08 -7.53 -16.30
C ASP A 364 6.76 -7.02 -16.88
N LEU A 365 6.79 -6.50 -18.11
CA LEU A 365 5.62 -6.07 -18.87
C LEU A 365 5.20 -7.16 -19.85
N ARG A 366 3.92 -7.21 -20.23
CA ARG A 366 3.43 -8.09 -21.29
C ARG A 366 3.94 -7.67 -22.66
N GLU A 367 3.94 -6.38 -22.93
CA GLU A 367 4.44 -5.77 -24.15
C GLU A 367 5.53 -4.75 -23.84
N PRO A 368 6.43 -4.46 -24.80
CA PRO A 368 7.40 -3.38 -24.63
C PRO A 368 6.70 -2.05 -24.31
N LEU A 369 7.35 -1.22 -23.48
CA LEU A 369 6.81 0.07 -23.08
C LEU A 369 6.63 0.98 -24.30
N PRO A 370 5.37 1.37 -24.64
CA PRO A 370 5.11 2.23 -25.81
C PRO A 370 5.69 3.64 -25.65
N GLU A 371 5.94 4.31 -26.79
CA GLU A 371 6.34 5.72 -26.79
C GLU A 371 5.29 6.61 -26.13
N GLY A 372 5.75 7.56 -25.34
CA GLY A 372 4.90 8.45 -24.54
C GLY A 372 4.33 7.83 -23.28
N SER A 373 4.56 6.53 -23.05
CA SER A 373 4.19 5.84 -21.82
C SER A 373 5.33 5.86 -20.80
N ALA A 374 5.00 5.63 -19.53
CA ALA A 374 6.00 5.53 -18.48
C ALA A 374 5.57 4.54 -17.38
N VAL A 375 6.58 3.96 -16.73
CA VAL A 375 6.44 3.20 -15.49
C VAL A 375 7.08 4.04 -14.37
N SER A 376 6.34 4.29 -13.29
CA SER A 376 6.81 5.00 -12.11
C SER A 376 6.92 4.04 -10.94
N LEU A 377 8.13 3.80 -10.48
CA LEU A 377 8.44 3.04 -9.28
C LEU A 377 8.56 4.01 -8.09
N SER A 378 7.68 3.88 -7.10
CA SER A 378 7.85 4.52 -5.79
C SER A 378 8.60 3.58 -4.86
N ALA A 379 9.65 4.09 -4.18
CA ALA A 379 10.46 3.36 -3.22
C ALA A 379 10.71 4.26 -2.01
N PHE A 380 10.09 3.95 -0.86
CA PHE A 380 10.20 4.73 0.38
C PHE A 380 10.81 3.84 1.45
N GLY A 381 11.86 4.34 2.09
CA GLY A 381 12.51 3.64 3.18
C GLY A 381 11.84 3.92 4.53
N TYR A 382 11.93 2.96 5.46
CA TYR A 382 11.61 3.12 6.86
C TYR A 382 12.71 2.52 7.73
N ARG A 383 13.05 3.22 8.80
CA ARG A 383 13.88 2.73 9.92
C ARG A 383 13.46 3.46 11.22
N PRO A 384 13.51 2.78 12.39
CA PRO A 384 12.91 3.30 13.63
C PRO A 384 13.67 4.47 14.26
N ASP A 385 14.96 4.63 13.95
CA ASP A 385 15.84 5.66 14.52
C ASP A 385 15.86 6.97 13.72
N VAL A 386 15.07 7.06 12.63
CA VAL A 386 14.94 8.27 11.80
C VAL A 386 13.46 8.59 11.60
N PRO A 387 13.01 9.80 11.95
CA PRO A 387 11.63 10.21 11.70
C PRO A 387 11.22 9.96 10.24
N PHE A 388 10.07 9.32 10.02
CA PHE A 388 9.65 8.96 8.66
C PHE A 388 9.54 10.17 7.73
N ALA A 389 9.24 11.36 8.28
CA ALA A 389 9.23 12.62 7.53
C ALA A 389 10.60 13.00 6.94
N ALA A 390 11.68 12.55 7.56
CA ALA A 390 13.06 12.81 7.10
C ALA A 390 13.56 11.73 6.11
N MET A 391 12.91 10.58 6.04
CA MET A 391 13.26 9.50 5.10
C MET A 391 12.99 9.91 3.66
N PRO A 392 13.86 9.56 2.68
CA PRO A 392 13.63 9.84 1.25
C PRO A 392 12.35 9.17 0.72
N LYS A 393 11.61 9.89 -0.14
CA LYS A 393 10.40 9.42 -0.82
C LYS A 393 10.68 9.35 -2.33
N LEU A 394 11.48 8.35 -2.74
CA LEU A 394 11.97 8.27 -4.11
C LEU A 394 10.88 7.79 -5.09
N GLU A 395 10.82 8.44 -6.23
CA GLU A 395 10.09 7.99 -7.41
C GLU A 395 11.07 7.90 -8.59
N VAL A 396 11.17 6.73 -9.21
CA VAL A 396 11.93 6.49 -10.44
C VAL A 396 10.93 6.35 -11.58
N ARG A 397 10.84 7.38 -12.43
CA ARG A 397 10.01 7.38 -13.63
C ARG A 397 10.84 6.87 -14.80
N ILE A 398 10.40 5.78 -15.41
CA ILE A 398 11.08 5.09 -16.51
C ILE A 398 10.23 5.23 -17.77
N GLU A 399 10.83 5.74 -18.81
CA GLU A 399 10.30 5.88 -20.17
C GLU A 399 11.07 4.97 -21.13
N PRO A 400 10.64 4.74 -22.38
CA PRO A 400 11.32 3.79 -23.27
C PRO A 400 12.83 4.01 -23.41
N HIS A 401 13.29 5.27 -23.44
CA HIS A 401 14.68 5.63 -23.68
C HIS A 401 15.31 6.51 -22.60
N ALA A 402 14.58 6.80 -21.52
CA ALA A 402 15.02 7.70 -20.47
C ALA A 402 14.48 7.32 -19.10
N TYR A 403 15.11 7.84 -18.06
CA TYR A 403 14.54 7.81 -16.71
C TYR A 403 14.85 9.07 -15.94
N ALA A 404 14.02 9.39 -14.96
CA ALA A 404 14.20 10.48 -14.02
C ALA A 404 13.97 10.00 -12.60
N VAL A 405 14.76 10.52 -11.66
CA VAL A 405 14.63 10.25 -10.22
C VAL A 405 14.14 11.50 -9.53
N ARG A 406 13.13 11.36 -8.68
CA ARG A 406 12.57 12.44 -7.85
C ARG A 406 12.49 12.00 -6.40
N ASP A 407 12.59 13.00 -5.53
CA ASP A 407 12.28 12.87 -4.11
C ASP A 407 11.23 13.93 -3.80
N GLN A 408 10.02 13.50 -3.50
CA GLN A 408 8.88 14.40 -3.31
C GLN A 408 8.78 15.50 -4.38
N LEU A 409 8.75 15.11 -5.67
CA LEU A 409 8.70 15.98 -6.85
C LEU A 409 9.99 16.77 -7.18
N ARG A 410 11.02 16.76 -6.31
CA ARG A 410 12.32 17.40 -6.62
C ARG A 410 13.19 16.43 -7.41
N LEU A 411 13.71 16.89 -8.55
CA LEU A 411 14.68 16.10 -9.31
C LEU A 411 15.93 15.81 -8.46
N ARG A 412 16.41 14.59 -8.57
CA ARG A 412 17.63 14.10 -7.92
C ARG A 412 18.66 13.72 -8.97
N PRO A 413 19.96 13.76 -8.65
CA PRO A 413 21.01 13.28 -9.54
C PRO A 413 20.78 11.82 -9.95
N ARG A 414 21.25 11.41 -11.13
CA ARG A 414 21.20 10.02 -11.61
C ARG A 414 21.98 9.04 -10.75
N SER A 415 22.94 9.50 -9.95
CA SER A 415 23.62 8.69 -8.94
C SER A 415 22.71 8.20 -7.80
N THR A 416 21.52 8.82 -7.61
CA THR A 416 20.53 8.39 -6.59
C THR A 416 19.90 7.05 -6.92
N ALA A 417 19.67 6.76 -8.20
CA ALA A 417 19.19 5.47 -8.68
C ALA A 417 19.51 5.32 -10.16
N TRP A 418 19.65 4.09 -10.61
CA TRP A 418 19.80 3.74 -12.02
C TRP A 418 18.57 2.96 -12.50
N ALA A 419 18.13 3.20 -13.74
CA ALA A 419 17.09 2.40 -14.36
C ALA A 419 17.32 2.23 -15.85
N ALA A 420 16.83 1.12 -16.41
CA ALA A 420 16.88 0.78 -17.83
C ALA A 420 15.71 -0.05 -18.26
N THR A 421 15.39 0.04 -19.55
CA THR A 421 14.39 -0.77 -20.26
C THR A 421 15.09 -1.64 -21.30
N ARG A 422 14.73 -2.92 -21.36
CA ARG A 422 15.18 -3.85 -22.39
C ARG A 422 14.02 -4.73 -22.86
N GLY A 423 13.41 -4.38 -23.98
CA GLY A 423 12.21 -5.03 -24.46
C GLY A 423 11.06 -4.90 -23.45
N ARG A 424 10.56 -6.04 -22.94
CA ARG A 424 9.48 -6.09 -21.95
C ARG A 424 9.96 -6.01 -20.49
N LYS A 425 11.27 -5.95 -20.26
CA LYS A 425 11.85 -5.94 -18.92
C LYS A 425 12.36 -4.56 -18.57
N LEU A 426 11.97 -4.07 -17.40
CA LEU A 426 12.49 -2.87 -16.77
C LEU A 426 13.26 -3.29 -15.51
N MET A 427 14.34 -2.60 -15.24
CA MET A 427 15.15 -2.79 -14.04
C MET A 427 15.43 -1.43 -13.41
N ALA A 428 15.25 -1.33 -12.11
CA ALA A 428 15.76 -0.21 -11.31
C ALA A 428 16.72 -0.73 -10.24
N ARG A 429 17.80 0.03 -9.99
CA ARG A 429 18.77 -0.21 -8.91
C ARG A 429 18.85 1.02 -8.06
N ILE A 430 18.62 0.86 -6.77
CA ILE A 430 18.61 1.97 -5.81
C ILE A 430 19.60 1.62 -4.69
N PRO A 431 20.72 2.39 -4.56
CA PRO A 431 21.61 2.24 -3.42
C PRO A 431 20.85 2.39 -2.10
N LEU A 432 21.10 1.55 -1.12
CA LEU A 432 20.46 1.62 0.20
C LEU A 432 20.71 2.99 0.86
N ALA A 433 21.90 3.56 0.67
CA ALA A 433 22.25 4.89 1.14
C ALA A 433 21.33 5.99 0.57
N SER A 434 20.84 5.84 -0.68
CA SER A 434 19.87 6.77 -1.29
C SER A 434 18.49 6.72 -0.64
N LEU A 435 18.20 5.65 0.10
CA LEU A 435 16.99 5.43 0.89
C LEU A 435 17.24 5.59 2.40
N ALA A 436 18.40 6.15 2.81
CA ALA A 436 18.83 6.30 4.19
C ALA A 436 19.02 4.96 4.94
N ASN A 437 19.46 3.91 4.23
CA ASN A 437 19.72 2.55 4.75
C ASN A 437 18.53 1.99 5.55
N PRO A 438 17.39 1.74 4.92
CA PRO A 438 16.16 1.37 5.59
C PRO A 438 16.17 -0.08 6.07
N ASP A 439 15.39 -0.37 7.13
CA ASP A 439 15.07 -1.73 7.58
C ASP A 439 13.85 -2.29 6.83
N ARG A 440 12.99 -1.42 6.30
CA ARG A 440 11.79 -1.78 5.54
C ARG A 440 11.62 -0.87 4.33
N LEU A 441 11.07 -1.42 3.25
CA LEU A 441 10.78 -0.71 2.02
C LEU A 441 9.30 -0.78 1.70
N PHE A 442 8.71 0.38 1.39
CA PHE A 442 7.44 0.49 0.68
C PHE A 442 7.71 0.60 -0.81
N LEU A 443 7.04 -0.21 -1.61
CA LEU A 443 7.20 -0.26 -3.05
C LEU A 443 5.84 -0.21 -3.74
N GLN A 444 5.70 0.64 -4.76
CA GLN A 444 4.55 0.63 -5.66
C GLN A 444 4.98 0.93 -7.08
N VAL A 445 4.40 0.22 -8.03
CA VAL A 445 4.57 0.48 -9.46
C VAL A 445 3.27 1.04 -10.03
N ARG A 446 3.40 2.13 -10.80
CA ARG A 446 2.29 2.73 -11.57
C ARG A 446 2.68 2.82 -13.02
N THR A 447 1.74 2.56 -13.90
CA THR A 447 1.90 2.72 -15.34
C THR A 447 1.07 3.89 -15.84
N SER A 448 1.57 4.63 -16.80
CA SER A 448 0.86 5.76 -17.44
C SER A 448 1.07 5.75 -18.93
N SER A 449 0.01 6.05 -19.66
CA SER A 449 0.02 6.23 -21.12
C SER A 449 -0.78 7.49 -21.48
N PRO A 450 -0.50 8.15 -22.60
CA PRO A 450 -1.29 9.30 -23.06
C PRO A 450 -2.77 8.99 -23.35
N ARG A 451 -3.10 7.72 -23.57
CA ARG A 451 -4.42 7.25 -24.01
C ARG A 451 -5.19 6.45 -22.97
N THR A 452 -4.59 6.13 -21.83
CA THR A 452 -5.18 5.17 -20.88
C THR A 452 -5.01 5.62 -19.44
N PRO A 453 -6.00 5.30 -18.57
CA PRO A 453 -5.88 5.58 -17.15
C PRO A 453 -4.69 4.86 -16.51
N LEU A 454 -4.30 5.34 -15.33
CA LEU A 454 -3.18 4.82 -14.55
C LEU A 454 -3.47 3.39 -14.05
N GLY A 455 -2.66 2.42 -14.50
CA GLY A 455 -2.55 1.14 -13.82
C GLY A 455 -1.66 1.26 -12.58
N GLN A 456 -1.97 0.54 -11.50
CA GLN A 456 -1.14 0.53 -10.30
C GLN A 456 -1.16 -0.81 -9.60
N THR A 457 -0.02 -1.19 -9.00
CA THR A 457 0.03 -2.31 -8.06
C THR A 457 -0.47 -1.88 -6.68
N PRO A 458 -0.81 -2.83 -5.79
CA PRO A 458 -0.82 -2.55 -4.35
C PRO A 458 0.50 -1.92 -3.91
N TRP A 459 0.48 -1.24 -2.76
CA TRP A 459 1.70 -0.95 -2.03
C TRP A 459 2.20 -2.23 -1.37
N TRP A 460 3.41 -2.63 -1.73
CA TRP A 460 4.10 -3.76 -1.13
C TRP A 460 5.05 -3.28 -0.05
N ILE A 461 5.26 -4.14 0.95
CA ILE A 461 6.24 -3.92 2.01
C ILE A 461 7.22 -5.07 1.99
N VAL A 462 8.52 -4.77 2.12
CA VAL A 462 9.60 -5.75 2.20
C VAL A 462 10.47 -5.42 3.41
N GLU A 463 10.75 -6.38 4.27
CA GLU A 463 11.72 -6.24 5.35
C GLU A 463 13.13 -6.58 4.84
N LEU A 464 14.09 -5.72 5.15
CA LEU A 464 15.49 -5.90 4.84
C LEU A 464 16.23 -6.34 6.10
N ARG A 465 16.78 -7.55 6.11
CA ARG A 465 17.52 -8.09 7.25
C ARG A 465 19.02 -7.94 7.02
N ALA A 466 19.73 -7.41 8.00
CA ALA A 466 21.18 -7.40 7.98
C ALA A 466 21.75 -8.83 7.86
N ALA A 467 22.93 -8.96 7.26
CA ALA A 467 23.66 -10.24 7.31
C ALA A 467 23.96 -10.61 8.77
N PRO A 468 23.85 -11.90 9.18
CA PRO A 468 24.26 -12.30 10.51
C PRO A 468 25.72 -11.87 10.76
N ALA A 469 26.02 -11.37 11.95
CA ALA A 469 27.34 -10.82 12.31
C ALA A 469 28.52 -11.76 12.01
N THR A 470 28.29 -13.08 11.98
CA THR A 470 29.28 -14.10 11.62
C THR A 470 29.71 -14.06 10.14
N GLN A 471 28.86 -13.58 9.24
CA GLN A 471 29.23 -13.42 7.82
C GLN A 471 29.94 -12.09 7.55
N GLN A 472 29.72 -11.08 8.35
CA GLN A 472 30.37 -9.77 8.24
C GLN A 472 31.86 -9.87 8.57
N ALA A 473 32.22 -10.61 9.62
CA ALA A 473 33.62 -10.86 10.00
C ALA A 473 34.40 -11.69 8.95
N ALA A 474 33.71 -12.59 8.23
CA ALA A 474 34.33 -13.37 7.16
C ALA A 474 34.55 -12.56 5.87
N MET A 475 33.76 -11.51 5.64
CA MET A 475 33.88 -10.64 4.46
C MET A 475 34.90 -9.51 4.71
N ASP A 476 35.02 -9.01 5.94
CA ASP A 476 36.00 -8.02 6.32
C ASP A 476 37.39 -8.64 6.55
N GLY A 477 37.45 -9.94 6.92
CA GLY A 477 38.69 -10.70 7.11
C GLY A 477 39.38 -11.16 5.80
N SER A 478 38.70 -11.12 4.66
CA SER A 478 39.32 -11.52 3.38
C SER A 478 40.06 -10.39 2.65
N SER A 479 40.04 -9.17 3.18
CA SER A 479 40.76 -8.00 2.60
C SER A 479 42.06 -7.63 3.30
N THR A 480 42.48 -8.41 4.33
CA THR A 480 43.69 -8.09 5.11
C THR A 480 44.81 -9.13 5.09
N SER A 481 44.77 -10.10 4.13
CA SER A 481 45.79 -11.14 4.04
C SER A 481 46.66 -11.13 2.77
N GLU A 482 46.96 -9.95 2.20
CA GLU A 482 48.03 -9.80 1.21
C GLU A 482 48.75 -8.48 1.42
N SER A 483 49.65 -8.41 2.43
CA SER A 483 50.82 -7.51 2.46
C SER A 483 51.65 -7.72 3.72
N THR A 484 52.28 -8.91 3.86
CA THR A 484 53.46 -9.01 4.76
C THR A 484 54.29 -10.23 4.32
N ALA A 485 55.04 -10.03 3.25
CA ALA A 485 56.25 -10.85 2.99
C ALA A 485 57.15 -10.07 2.03
N ALA A 486 58.08 -9.35 2.57
CA ALA A 486 59.43 -9.11 2.02
C ALA A 486 60.05 -7.80 2.55
N ALA A 487 60.67 -7.87 3.67
CA ALA A 487 61.76 -6.93 4.01
C ALA A 487 62.72 -7.66 4.97
N ALA A 488 63.67 -8.36 4.38
CA ALA A 488 64.86 -8.78 5.10
C ALA A 488 66.07 -8.26 4.33
N ASP A 489 66.88 -7.52 5.09
CA ASP A 489 68.33 -7.24 4.95
C ASP A 489 68.87 -6.68 3.64
N VAL A 490 69.31 -5.42 3.68
CA VAL A 490 70.67 -5.06 3.28
C VAL A 490 71.16 -3.89 4.16
N LYS A 491 72.34 -4.12 4.84
CA LYS A 491 73.13 -3.23 5.62
C LYS A 491 73.71 -2.08 4.79
N ALA A 492 73.85 -0.94 5.46
CA ALA A 492 74.70 0.18 5.07
C ALA A 492 76.18 -0.23 4.85
N PRO A 493 77.06 0.58 4.16
CA PRO A 493 77.66 1.73 4.80
C PRO A 493 77.91 2.96 3.91
N TRP A 494 78.19 4.03 4.62
CA TRP A 494 78.80 5.35 4.39
C TRP A 494 77.79 6.50 4.19
#